data_340388b87b0e29d577d0e9c407852382
#
_entry.id   340388b87b0e29d577d0e9c407852382
#
_cell.length_a   1.000
_cell.length_b   1.000
_cell.length_c   1.000
_cell.angle_alpha   90.00
_cell.angle_beta   90.00
_cell.angle_gamma   90.00
#
_symmetry.space_group_name_H-M   'P 1'
#
loop_
_entity.id
_entity.type
_entity.pdbx_description
1 polymer ?
#
loop_
_entity_poly.entity_id
_entity_poly.type
_entity_poly.pdbx_seq_one_letter_code
_entity_poly.pdbx_strand_id
1 'polypeptide(L)'
;SRGKITLNGRDVTDEPPAKRGLSMVFQSYALYPHMSVKENMGFSLKTAGKSKDEIREKVIETAKVLRLEKLLDRHPKDLSGGQRQRVAIGRSIVRAPSAFLFDEPLSNLDAALRVEMRLEIAKLHKSLKSTMIYVTHDQTEAMTLADRIVVLDDGKIIQVGTPRELY
;
A
#
# COMPACT_ATOMS: atom_id res chain seq x y z
N SER A 1 -0.56 -24.89 -0.23
CA SER A 1 -1.46 -24.26 0.73
C SER A 1 -2.89 -24.74 0.49
N ARG A 2 -3.70 -24.80 1.55
CA ARG A 2 -5.12 -25.16 1.45
C ARG A 2 -5.92 -23.99 2.00
N GLY A 3 -7.09 -23.73 1.43
CA GLY A 3 -7.98 -22.67 1.89
C GLY A 3 -8.70 -21.99 0.74
N LYS A 4 -9.57 -21.04 1.08
CA LYS A 4 -10.38 -20.27 0.15
C LYS A 4 -10.17 -18.78 0.39
N ILE A 5 -10.00 -18.02 -0.69
CA ILE A 5 -9.88 -16.55 -0.65
C ILE A 5 -11.11 -15.96 -1.32
N THR A 6 -11.85 -15.14 -0.58
CA THR A 6 -13.02 -14.44 -1.11
C THR A 6 -12.83 -12.93 -1.00
N LEU A 7 -13.19 -12.20 -2.04
CA LEU A 7 -13.18 -10.74 -2.10
C LEU A 7 -14.58 -10.26 -2.49
N ASN A 8 -15.23 -9.49 -1.62
CA ASN A 8 -16.59 -9.00 -1.83
C ASN A 8 -17.57 -10.14 -2.21
N GLY A 9 -17.45 -11.29 -1.54
CA GLY A 9 -18.28 -12.48 -1.80
C GLY A 9 -17.85 -13.33 -3.01
N ARG A 10 -16.94 -12.84 -3.85
CA ARG A 10 -16.40 -13.58 -5.01
C ARG A 10 -15.22 -14.45 -4.61
N ASP A 11 -15.25 -15.70 -5.02
CA ASP A 11 -14.11 -16.61 -4.86
C ASP A 11 -13.00 -16.24 -5.86
N VAL A 12 -11.80 -15.96 -5.35
CA VAL A 12 -10.63 -15.58 -6.15
C VAL A 12 -9.45 -16.52 -5.90
N THR A 13 -9.71 -17.68 -5.30
CA THR A 13 -8.66 -18.63 -4.89
C THR A 13 -7.74 -18.99 -6.04
N ASP A 14 -8.31 -19.37 -7.19
CA ASP A 14 -7.57 -19.82 -8.37
C ASP A 14 -7.29 -18.69 -9.38
N GLU A 15 -7.74 -17.48 -9.09
CA GLU A 15 -7.48 -16.34 -9.99
C GLU A 15 -6.01 -15.90 -9.92
N PRO A 16 -5.39 -15.57 -11.06
CA PRO A 16 -4.08 -14.94 -11.07
C PRO A 16 -4.08 -13.65 -10.25
N PRO A 17 -2.99 -13.31 -9.51
CA PRO A 17 -2.92 -12.12 -8.66
C PRO A 17 -3.34 -10.81 -9.35
N ALA A 18 -2.97 -10.64 -10.62
CA ALA A 18 -3.31 -9.46 -11.41
C ALA A 18 -4.82 -9.27 -11.65
N LYS A 19 -5.61 -10.34 -11.59
CA LYS A 19 -7.06 -10.31 -11.82
C LYS A 19 -7.89 -10.20 -10.54
N ARG A 20 -7.26 -10.35 -9.37
CA ARG A 20 -7.94 -10.30 -8.07
C ARG A 20 -8.44 -8.90 -7.67
N GLY A 21 -8.02 -7.84 -8.37
CA GLY A 21 -8.39 -6.46 -8.00
C GLY A 21 -7.71 -5.97 -6.74
N LEU A 22 -6.54 -6.52 -6.42
CA LEU A 22 -5.71 -6.14 -5.27
C LEU A 22 -4.56 -5.24 -5.72
N SER A 23 -4.03 -4.45 -4.80
CA SER A 23 -2.80 -3.69 -5.00
C SER A 23 -1.83 -3.94 -3.85
N MET A 24 -0.54 -4.06 -4.17
CA MET A 24 0.48 -4.40 -3.18
C MET A 24 1.57 -3.33 -3.11
N VAL A 25 1.94 -2.96 -1.91
CA VAL A 25 3.10 -2.14 -1.58
C VAL A 25 4.16 -3.05 -1.00
N PHE A 26 5.28 -3.17 -1.71
CA PHE A 26 6.38 -4.04 -1.33
C PHE A 26 7.37 -3.33 -0.40
N GLN A 27 8.08 -4.09 0.40
CA GLN A 27 9.17 -3.63 1.27
C GLN A 27 10.23 -2.80 0.51
N SER A 28 10.58 -3.20 -0.71
CA SER A 28 11.57 -2.52 -1.57
C SER A 28 10.99 -1.35 -2.37
N TYR A 29 9.72 -0.98 -2.14
CA TYR A 29 8.94 0.01 -2.90
C TYR A 29 8.66 -0.39 -4.37
N ALA A 30 9.50 -1.21 -4.98
CA ALA A 30 9.43 -1.70 -6.37
C ALA A 30 9.15 -0.59 -7.41
N LEU A 31 9.74 0.60 -7.22
CA LEU A 31 9.61 1.71 -8.15
C LEU A 31 10.43 1.45 -9.42
N TYR A 32 9.92 1.88 -10.56
CA TYR A 32 10.65 1.86 -11.83
C TYR A 32 11.67 3.01 -11.84
N PRO A 33 13.00 2.74 -11.79
CA PRO A 33 14.01 3.77 -11.58
C PRO A 33 14.15 4.74 -12.76
N HIS A 34 13.80 4.31 -13.96
CA HIS A 34 13.84 5.10 -15.21
C HIS A 34 12.60 5.94 -15.47
N MET A 35 11.58 5.82 -14.62
CA MET A 35 10.33 6.56 -14.71
C MET A 35 10.28 7.67 -13.66
N SER A 36 9.70 8.80 -14.00
CA SER A 36 9.37 9.86 -13.05
C SER A 36 8.29 9.40 -12.06
N VAL A 37 8.04 10.19 -11.00
CA VAL A 37 6.97 9.93 -10.02
C VAL A 37 5.62 9.79 -10.70
N LYS A 38 5.24 10.75 -11.58
CA LYS A 38 3.97 10.70 -12.31
C LYS A 38 3.84 9.45 -13.19
N GLU A 39 4.92 9.05 -13.85
CA GLU A 39 4.94 7.85 -14.69
C GLU A 39 4.85 6.58 -13.85
N ASN A 40 5.56 6.50 -12.71
CA ASN A 40 5.43 5.41 -11.77
C ASN A 40 3.99 5.25 -11.28
N MET A 41 3.35 6.35 -10.85
CA MET A 41 1.97 6.33 -10.37
C MET A 41 0.98 5.96 -11.47
N GLY A 42 1.14 6.51 -12.68
CA GLY A 42 0.22 6.30 -13.80
C GLY A 42 0.43 5.00 -14.57
N PHE A 43 1.52 4.26 -14.32
CA PHE A 43 1.91 3.10 -15.12
C PHE A 43 0.81 2.03 -15.24
N SER A 44 0.20 1.68 -14.14
CA SER A 44 -0.85 0.65 -14.12
C SER A 44 -2.11 1.06 -14.89
N LEU A 45 -2.47 2.34 -14.86
CA LEU A 45 -3.59 2.87 -15.63
C LEU A 45 -3.27 2.90 -17.13
N LYS A 46 -2.03 3.25 -17.48
CA LYS A 46 -1.55 3.20 -18.87
C LYS A 46 -1.61 1.77 -19.43
N THR A 47 -1.16 0.79 -18.66
CA THR A 47 -1.22 -0.62 -19.04
C THR A 47 -2.66 -1.14 -19.17
N ALA A 48 -3.58 -0.58 -18.38
CA ALA A 48 -5.02 -0.87 -18.48
C ALA A 48 -5.71 -0.13 -19.65
N GLY A 49 -4.98 0.59 -20.50
CA GLY A 49 -5.53 1.28 -21.67
C GLY A 49 -6.30 2.56 -21.38
N LYS A 50 -6.12 3.16 -20.20
CA LYS A 50 -6.77 4.41 -19.83
C LYS A 50 -6.26 5.59 -20.67
N SER A 51 -7.10 6.59 -20.91
CA SER A 51 -6.72 7.79 -21.64
C SER A 51 -5.67 8.63 -20.88
N LYS A 52 -4.90 9.45 -21.60
CA LYS A 52 -3.89 10.34 -20.99
C LYS A 52 -4.51 11.30 -19.98
N ASP A 53 -5.72 11.79 -20.26
CA ASP A 53 -6.41 12.74 -19.39
C ASP A 53 -6.89 12.07 -18.11
N GLU A 54 -7.49 10.86 -18.18
CA GLU A 54 -7.87 10.07 -17.00
C GLU A 54 -6.65 9.76 -16.12
N ILE A 55 -5.52 9.36 -16.73
CA ILE A 55 -4.29 9.06 -16.00
C ILE A 55 -3.79 10.33 -15.29
N ARG A 56 -3.74 11.46 -15.99
CA ARG A 56 -3.28 12.74 -15.45
C ARG A 56 -4.15 13.17 -14.26
N GLU A 57 -5.45 13.12 -14.40
CA GLU A 57 -6.41 13.50 -13.36
C GLU A 57 -6.20 12.64 -12.10
N LYS A 58 -6.19 11.30 -12.24
CA LYS A 58 -6.00 10.37 -11.13
C LYS A 58 -4.64 10.53 -10.44
N VAL A 59 -3.59 10.74 -11.21
CA VAL A 59 -2.23 10.98 -10.67
C VAL A 59 -2.18 12.28 -9.87
N ILE A 60 -2.77 13.38 -10.38
CA ILE A 60 -2.78 14.67 -9.67
C ILE A 60 -3.62 14.57 -8.39
N GLU A 61 -4.81 13.96 -8.45
CA GLU A 61 -5.67 13.73 -7.29
C GLU A 61 -4.92 12.97 -6.19
N THR A 62 -4.29 11.85 -6.57
CA THR A 62 -3.52 11.01 -5.64
C THR A 62 -2.28 11.73 -5.10
N ALA A 63 -1.59 12.49 -5.95
CA ALA A 63 -0.42 13.27 -5.54
C ALA A 63 -0.77 14.32 -4.47
N LYS A 64 -1.94 14.96 -4.57
CA LYS A 64 -2.42 15.90 -3.53
C LYS A 64 -2.62 15.21 -2.19
N VAL A 65 -3.26 14.04 -2.18
CA VAL A 65 -3.48 13.25 -0.95
C VAL A 65 -2.16 12.90 -0.27
N LEU A 66 -1.13 12.58 -1.07
CA LEU A 66 0.18 12.12 -0.59
C LEU A 66 1.24 13.24 -0.51
N ARG A 67 0.87 14.50 -0.80
CA ARG A 67 1.78 15.65 -0.81
C ARG A 67 2.99 15.46 -1.75
N LEU A 68 2.73 14.93 -2.95
CA LEU A 68 3.73 14.63 -3.97
C LEU A 68 3.71 15.59 -5.15
N GLU A 69 2.84 16.64 -5.16
CA GLU A 69 2.62 17.51 -6.31
C GLU A 69 3.91 18.10 -6.85
N LYS A 70 4.78 18.58 -5.95
CA LYS A 70 6.07 19.21 -6.32
C LYS A 70 7.15 18.21 -6.75
N LEU A 71 6.86 16.91 -6.67
CA LEU A 71 7.81 15.84 -6.94
C LEU A 71 7.44 15.02 -8.18
N LEU A 72 6.34 15.34 -8.87
CA LEU A 72 5.80 14.55 -9.97
C LEU A 72 6.78 14.32 -11.13
N ASP A 73 7.69 15.28 -11.38
CA ASP A 73 8.69 15.18 -12.45
C ASP A 73 10.02 14.60 -12.00
N ARG A 74 10.21 14.33 -10.69
CA ARG A 74 11.44 13.73 -10.17
C ARG A 74 11.48 12.23 -10.44
N HIS A 75 12.71 11.67 -10.40
CA HIS A 75 12.95 10.24 -10.48
C HIS A 75 13.18 9.64 -9.09
N PRO A 76 13.00 8.31 -8.89
CA PRO A 76 13.19 7.67 -7.59
C PRO A 76 14.54 7.92 -6.92
N LYS A 77 15.61 8.09 -7.70
CA LYS A 77 16.96 8.41 -7.19
C LYS A 77 17.03 9.78 -6.47
N ASP A 78 16.15 10.70 -6.83
CA ASP A 78 16.11 12.09 -6.33
C ASP A 78 15.16 12.23 -5.14
N LEU A 79 14.65 11.12 -4.59
CA LEU A 79 13.67 11.09 -3.52
C LEU A 79 14.26 10.54 -2.22
N SER A 80 13.79 11.05 -1.08
CA SER A 80 14.04 10.44 0.22
C SER A 80 13.32 9.08 0.36
N GLY A 81 13.67 8.29 1.40
CA GLY A 81 13.01 7.02 1.69
C GLY A 81 11.50 7.17 1.84
N GLY A 82 11.02 8.12 2.65
CA GLY A 82 9.59 8.38 2.83
C GLY A 82 8.90 8.88 1.58
N GLN A 83 9.58 9.67 0.74
CA GLN A 83 9.03 10.09 -0.55
C GLN A 83 8.87 8.90 -1.50
N ARG A 84 9.84 7.99 -1.57
CA ARG A 84 9.71 6.74 -2.34
C ARG A 84 8.56 5.89 -1.83
N GLN A 85 8.40 5.78 -0.52
CA GLN A 85 7.28 5.08 0.10
C GLN A 85 5.93 5.67 -0.33
N ARG A 86 5.77 6.99 -0.25
CA ARG A 86 4.54 7.67 -0.71
C ARG A 86 4.26 7.41 -2.18
N VAL A 87 5.29 7.39 -3.04
CA VAL A 87 5.11 7.06 -4.47
C VAL A 87 4.63 5.61 -4.64
N ALA A 88 5.17 4.65 -3.88
CA ALA A 88 4.74 3.26 -3.92
C ALA A 88 3.27 3.10 -3.47
N ILE A 89 2.87 3.81 -2.42
CA ILE A 89 1.47 3.90 -1.97
C ILE A 89 0.60 4.54 -3.07
N GLY A 90 1.06 5.62 -3.69
CA GLY A 90 0.36 6.32 -4.78
C GLY A 90 0.07 5.41 -5.97
N ARG A 91 1.04 4.58 -6.39
CA ARG A 91 0.84 3.55 -7.42
C ARG A 91 -0.30 2.59 -7.08
N SER A 92 -0.48 2.30 -5.81
CA SER A 92 -1.53 1.42 -5.34
C SER A 92 -2.89 2.12 -5.32
N ILE A 93 -2.95 3.38 -4.88
CA ILE A 93 -4.19 4.16 -4.76
C ILE A 93 -4.82 4.43 -6.12
N VAL A 94 -4.04 4.83 -7.14
CA VAL A 94 -4.56 5.19 -8.47
C VAL A 94 -5.35 4.05 -9.13
N ARG A 95 -5.11 2.80 -8.71
CA ARG A 95 -5.83 1.62 -9.21
C ARG A 95 -7.22 1.45 -8.60
N ALA A 96 -7.53 2.16 -7.50
CA ALA A 96 -8.75 1.99 -6.73
C ALA A 96 -9.06 0.50 -6.44
N PRO A 97 -8.15 -0.25 -5.80
CA PRO A 97 -8.30 -1.69 -5.59
C PRO A 97 -9.38 -2.01 -4.56
N SER A 98 -9.88 -3.25 -4.57
CA SER A 98 -10.81 -3.77 -3.57
C SER A 98 -10.17 -3.90 -2.18
N ALA A 99 -8.87 -4.16 -2.12
CA ALA A 99 -8.08 -4.14 -0.89
C ALA A 99 -6.61 -3.86 -1.19
N PHE A 100 -5.92 -3.31 -0.19
CA PHE A 100 -4.48 -3.04 -0.21
C PHE A 100 -3.73 -4.11 0.58
N LEU A 101 -2.58 -4.52 0.05
CA LEU A 101 -1.63 -5.40 0.73
C LEU A 101 -0.35 -4.61 1.00
N PHE A 102 0.10 -4.56 2.24
CA PHE A 102 1.36 -3.94 2.65
C PHE A 102 2.28 -5.02 3.19
N ASP A 103 3.44 -5.19 2.58
CA ASP A 103 4.45 -6.16 2.97
C ASP A 103 5.64 -5.43 3.59
N GLU A 104 5.67 -5.37 4.92
CA GLU A 104 6.67 -4.65 5.72
C GLU A 104 7.04 -3.26 5.19
N PRO A 105 6.06 -2.38 4.91
CA PRO A 105 6.30 -1.18 4.11
C PRO A 105 7.22 -0.16 4.80
N LEU A 106 7.40 -0.22 6.12
CA LEU A 106 8.18 0.75 6.89
C LEU A 106 9.54 0.22 7.36
N SER A 107 9.86 -1.06 7.09
CA SER A 107 11.07 -1.71 7.60
C SER A 107 12.38 -1.04 7.16
N ASN A 108 12.41 -0.43 5.97
CA ASN A 108 13.58 0.22 5.39
C ASN A 108 13.73 1.72 5.74
N LEU A 109 12.94 2.21 6.69
CA LEU A 109 12.96 3.61 7.14
C LEU A 109 13.66 3.74 8.49
N ASP A 110 14.32 4.88 8.71
CA ASP A 110 14.80 5.26 10.04
C ASP A 110 13.66 5.46 11.04
N ALA A 111 13.99 5.47 12.33
CA ALA A 111 12.98 5.49 13.40
C ALA A 111 12.07 6.73 13.34
N ALA A 112 12.61 7.91 13.06
CA ALA A 112 11.84 9.16 13.02
C ALA A 112 10.87 9.16 11.85
N LEU A 113 11.36 8.79 10.66
CA LEU A 113 10.55 8.72 9.45
C LEU A 113 9.49 7.60 9.53
N ARG A 114 9.80 6.49 10.22
CA ARG A 114 8.83 5.41 10.46
C ARG A 114 7.63 5.89 11.27
N VAL A 115 7.85 6.71 12.31
CA VAL A 115 6.76 7.31 13.11
C VAL A 115 5.89 8.20 12.23
N GLU A 116 6.50 9.09 11.43
CA GLU A 116 5.76 9.97 10.50
C GLU A 116 4.91 9.17 9.52
N MET A 117 5.53 8.19 8.84
CA MET A 117 4.86 7.38 7.83
C MET A 117 3.75 6.51 8.40
N ARG A 118 3.88 6.02 9.63
CA ARG A 118 2.82 5.29 10.34
C ARG A 118 1.59 6.16 10.53
N LEU A 119 1.77 7.41 10.98
CA LEU A 119 0.66 8.37 11.11
C LEU A 119 0.00 8.67 9.76
N GLU A 120 0.77 8.77 8.70
CA GLU A 120 0.23 8.97 7.34
C GLU A 120 -0.58 7.78 6.86
N ILE A 121 -0.09 6.56 7.06
CA ILE A 121 -0.84 5.34 6.71
C ILE A 121 -2.15 5.25 7.51
N ALA A 122 -2.12 5.58 8.81
CA ALA A 122 -3.33 5.61 9.62
C ALA A 122 -4.38 6.63 9.11
N LYS A 123 -3.94 7.83 8.71
CA LYS A 123 -4.82 8.84 8.10
C LYS A 123 -5.36 8.36 6.76
N LEU A 124 -4.52 7.75 5.95
CA LEU A 124 -4.88 7.20 4.65
C LEU A 124 -5.94 6.09 4.77
N HIS A 125 -5.75 5.17 5.70
CA HIS A 125 -6.72 4.11 5.99
C HIS A 125 -8.10 4.70 6.30
N LYS A 126 -8.16 5.68 7.20
CA LYS A 126 -9.41 6.36 7.56
C LYS A 126 -10.07 7.09 6.38
N SER A 127 -9.26 7.68 5.49
CA SER A 127 -9.78 8.45 4.35
C SER A 127 -10.28 7.58 3.22
N LEU A 128 -9.59 6.47 2.92
CA LEU A 128 -9.93 5.56 1.82
C LEU A 128 -11.07 4.60 2.18
N LYS A 129 -11.32 4.35 3.47
CA LYS A 129 -12.32 3.39 3.96
C LYS A 129 -12.22 2.02 3.28
N SER A 130 -11.02 1.61 2.91
CA SER A 130 -10.72 0.38 2.18
C SER A 130 -10.11 -0.65 3.11
N THR A 131 -10.32 -1.92 2.81
CA THR A 131 -9.64 -3.01 3.53
C THR A 131 -8.15 -2.96 3.26
N MET A 132 -7.35 -3.00 4.34
CA MET A 132 -5.90 -3.06 4.28
C MET A 132 -5.39 -4.29 5.04
N ILE A 133 -4.59 -5.12 4.39
CA ILE A 133 -3.84 -6.20 5.03
C ILE A 133 -2.41 -5.72 5.17
N TYR A 134 -1.93 -5.63 6.40
CA TYR A 134 -0.62 -5.06 6.73
C TYR A 134 0.24 -6.11 7.43
N VAL A 135 1.33 -6.50 6.80
CA VAL A 135 2.33 -7.43 7.37
C VAL A 135 3.44 -6.62 8.02
N THR A 136 3.74 -6.93 9.26
CA THR A 136 4.84 -6.31 10.02
C THR A 136 5.36 -7.26 11.10
N HIS A 137 6.61 -7.10 11.46
CA HIS A 137 7.21 -7.70 12.66
C HIS A 137 7.33 -6.68 13.81
N ASP A 138 6.92 -5.42 13.61
CA ASP A 138 6.93 -4.36 14.62
C ASP A 138 5.59 -4.33 15.36
N GLN A 139 5.63 -4.67 16.65
CA GLN A 139 4.44 -4.68 17.50
C GLN A 139 3.77 -3.30 17.61
N THR A 140 4.56 -2.22 17.61
CA THR A 140 4.04 -0.85 17.67
C THR A 140 3.23 -0.50 16.42
N GLU A 141 3.68 -0.96 15.24
CA GLU A 141 2.92 -0.79 14.01
C GLU A 141 1.59 -1.55 14.08
N ALA A 142 1.63 -2.83 14.45
CA ALA A 142 0.44 -3.65 14.58
C ALA A 142 -0.57 -3.04 15.56
N MET A 143 -0.13 -2.67 16.75
CA MET A 143 -0.99 -2.12 17.82
C MET A 143 -1.58 -0.75 17.50
N THR A 144 -0.91 0.04 16.64
CA THR A 144 -1.35 1.42 16.32
C THR A 144 -2.14 1.56 15.03
N LEU A 145 -1.96 0.63 14.07
CA LEU A 145 -2.56 0.71 12.74
C LEU A 145 -3.78 -0.20 12.58
N ALA A 146 -3.80 -1.34 13.25
CA ALA A 146 -4.78 -2.38 12.97
C ALA A 146 -6.09 -2.22 13.74
N ASP A 147 -7.21 -2.54 13.07
CA ASP A 147 -8.49 -2.81 13.72
C ASP A 147 -8.52 -4.23 14.29
N ARG A 148 -7.85 -5.17 13.61
CA ARG A 148 -7.66 -6.57 14.03
C ARG A 148 -6.24 -7.03 13.75
N ILE A 149 -5.67 -7.77 14.67
CA ILE A 149 -4.33 -8.35 14.59
C ILE A 149 -4.45 -9.86 14.52
N VAL A 150 -3.68 -10.48 13.65
CA VAL A 150 -3.47 -11.92 13.56
C VAL A 150 -2.00 -12.20 13.91
N VAL A 151 -1.77 -12.89 15.02
CA VAL A 151 -0.42 -13.31 15.44
C VAL A 151 -0.11 -14.67 14.83
N LEU A 152 1.00 -14.74 14.10
CA LEU A 152 1.48 -15.95 13.45
C LEU A 152 2.79 -16.40 14.11
N ASP A 153 2.91 -17.70 14.37
CA ASP A 153 4.14 -18.35 14.78
C ASP A 153 4.28 -19.68 14.05
N ASP A 154 5.43 -19.91 13.44
CA ASP A 154 5.74 -21.10 12.63
C ASP A 154 4.62 -21.45 11.62
N GLY A 155 4.08 -20.43 10.95
CA GLY A 155 3.02 -20.58 9.94
C GLY A 155 1.63 -20.93 10.51
N LYS A 156 1.45 -20.91 11.84
CA LYS A 156 0.17 -21.16 12.51
C LYS A 156 -0.38 -19.89 13.13
N ILE A 157 -1.70 -19.75 13.11
CA ILE A 157 -2.38 -18.68 13.82
C ILE A 157 -2.38 -19.04 15.32
N ILE A 158 -1.74 -18.19 16.13
CA ILE A 158 -1.67 -18.34 17.59
C ILE A 158 -2.79 -17.54 18.25
N GLN A 159 -3.02 -16.32 17.78
CA GLN A 159 -4.00 -15.43 18.38
C GLN A 159 -4.61 -14.50 17.34
N VAL A 160 -5.87 -14.13 17.53
CA VAL A 160 -6.59 -13.15 16.71
C VAL A 160 -7.42 -12.28 17.64
N GLY A 161 -7.29 -10.96 17.51
CA GLY A 161 -8.06 -10.01 18.33
C GLY A 161 -7.86 -8.56 17.89
N THR A 162 -8.55 -7.67 18.56
CA THR A 162 -8.28 -6.22 18.47
C THR A 162 -6.99 -5.90 19.24
N PRO A 163 -6.32 -4.76 18.96
CA PRO A 163 -5.17 -4.33 19.76
C PRO A 163 -5.42 -4.36 21.26
N ARG A 164 -6.62 -3.97 21.69
CA ARG A 164 -7.01 -3.94 23.11
C ARG A 164 -7.16 -5.34 23.73
N GLU A 165 -7.57 -6.33 22.96
CA GLU A 165 -7.72 -7.72 23.44
C GLU A 165 -6.39 -8.45 23.51
N LEU A 166 -5.39 -7.99 22.74
CA LEU A 166 -4.06 -8.61 22.67
C LEU A 166 -3.04 -7.96 23.62
N TYR A 167 -3.36 -6.80 24.19
CA TYR A 167 -2.56 -6.08 25.19
C TYR A 167 -2.81 -6.65 26.59
#